data_fa4f0a51a82832d444d62158a4b30236
#
_entry.id   fa4f0a51a82832d444d62158a4b30236
#
_cell.length_a   1.000
_cell.length_b   1.000
_cell.length_c   1.000
_cell.angle_alpha   90.00
_cell.angle_beta   90.00
_cell.angle_gamma   90.00
#
_symmetry.space_group_name_H-M   'P 1'
#
loop_
_entity.id
_entity.type
_entity.pdbx_description
1 polymer ?
#
loop_
_entity_poly.entity_id
_entity_poly.type
_entity_poly.pdbx_seq_one_letter_code
_entity_poly.pdbx_strand_id
1 'polypeptide(L)'
;LIAGLDNPDSGRVLIDGIDCTERTPAERNVAMVFQQYSLYPHMSVKENLAFPLKSRMVSVTESEINQKIDATSRTLRIHHKLSNKATELSGGEMQRVAIGRALVRNPNIYLMDEPLSSLDAKLRSELRVELTRIQRDIGGTLLYVTHDQIDAMTMATHIGVLEKGKLIQFGTPRDVYDQPSSVS
;
A
#
# COMPACT_ATOMS: atom_id res chain seq x y z
N LEU A 1 4.11 -13.50 3.67
CA LEU A 1 3.59 -14.57 2.80
C LEU A 1 3.13 -14.00 1.45
N ILE A 2 2.10 -13.13 1.36
CA ILE A 2 1.55 -12.64 0.08
C ILE A 2 2.61 -11.89 -0.74
N ALA A 3 3.42 -11.04 -0.11
CA ALA A 3 4.53 -10.35 -0.76
C ALA A 3 5.67 -11.27 -1.20
N GLY A 4 5.71 -12.53 -0.76
CA GLY A 4 6.80 -13.46 -1.04
C GLY A 4 8.07 -13.21 -0.24
N LEU A 5 7.98 -12.48 0.86
CA LEU A 5 9.12 -12.24 1.77
C LEU A 5 9.37 -13.45 2.68
N ASP A 6 8.38 -14.31 2.80
CA ASP A 6 8.42 -15.54 3.57
C ASP A 6 7.55 -16.61 2.89
N ASN A 7 7.86 -17.87 3.08
CA ASN A 7 7.14 -18.99 2.48
C ASN A 7 6.10 -19.57 3.47
N PRO A 8 4.94 -20.03 2.99
CA PRO A 8 3.98 -20.74 3.84
C PRO A 8 4.47 -22.15 4.15
N ASP A 9 4.27 -22.62 5.39
CA ASP A 9 4.54 -24.03 5.76
C ASP A 9 3.61 -25.01 5.03
N SER A 10 2.43 -24.52 4.64
CA SER A 10 1.43 -25.29 3.87
C SER A 10 0.44 -24.35 3.18
N GLY A 11 -0.29 -24.88 2.20
CA GLY A 11 -1.24 -24.11 1.42
C GLY A 11 -0.61 -23.40 0.22
N ARG A 12 -1.36 -22.50 -0.42
CA ARG A 12 -0.94 -21.81 -1.63
C ARG A 12 -1.33 -20.33 -1.60
N VAL A 13 -0.50 -19.51 -2.26
CA VAL A 13 -0.79 -18.09 -2.52
C VAL A 13 -1.19 -17.94 -3.98
N LEU A 14 -2.46 -17.57 -4.21
CA LEU A 14 -2.99 -17.32 -5.55
C LEU A 14 -3.18 -15.82 -5.76
N ILE A 15 -2.65 -15.29 -6.86
CA ILE A 15 -2.84 -13.90 -7.30
C ILE A 15 -3.46 -13.95 -8.70
N ASP A 16 -4.67 -13.40 -8.85
CA ASP A 16 -5.45 -13.47 -10.09
C ASP A 16 -5.60 -14.92 -10.62
N GLY A 17 -5.78 -15.88 -9.70
CA GLY A 17 -5.92 -17.31 -10.01
C GLY A 17 -4.60 -18.01 -10.35
N ILE A 18 -3.48 -17.31 -10.38
CA ILE A 18 -2.16 -17.85 -10.67
C ILE A 18 -1.46 -18.23 -9.37
N ASP A 19 -0.94 -19.45 -9.29
CA ASP A 19 -0.14 -19.90 -8.14
C ASP A 19 1.21 -19.17 -8.11
N CYS A 20 1.41 -18.38 -7.07
CA CYS A 20 2.60 -17.58 -6.84
C CYS A 20 3.40 -18.07 -5.61
N THR A 21 3.09 -19.23 -5.06
CA THR A 21 3.67 -19.72 -3.80
C THR A 21 5.19 -19.72 -3.85
N GLU A 22 5.77 -20.30 -4.90
CA GLU A 22 7.23 -20.40 -5.09
C GLU A 22 7.85 -19.20 -5.81
N ARG A 23 7.04 -18.19 -6.21
CA ARG A 23 7.54 -17.01 -6.90
C ARG A 23 8.22 -16.05 -5.95
N THR A 24 9.30 -15.44 -6.40
CA THR A 24 9.98 -14.36 -5.69
C THR A 24 9.08 -13.10 -5.59
N PRO A 25 9.31 -12.20 -4.64
CA PRO A 25 8.56 -10.94 -4.52
C PRO A 25 8.50 -10.14 -5.83
N ALA A 26 9.59 -10.14 -6.59
CA ALA A 26 9.69 -9.42 -7.84
C ALA A 26 8.76 -9.98 -8.94
N GLU A 27 8.53 -11.29 -8.95
CA GLU A 27 7.71 -12.00 -9.94
C GLU A 27 6.21 -11.97 -9.60
N ARG A 28 5.83 -11.61 -8.36
CA ARG A 28 4.42 -11.59 -7.92
C ARG A 28 3.66 -10.36 -8.39
N ASN A 29 4.32 -9.35 -8.94
CA ASN A 29 3.75 -8.05 -9.32
C ASN A 29 2.89 -7.41 -8.21
N VAL A 30 3.40 -7.43 -7.00
CA VAL A 30 2.80 -6.78 -5.82
C VAL A 30 3.60 -5.54 -5.44
N ALA A 31 2.95 -4.55 -4.85
CA ALA A 31 3.63 -3.42 -4.22
C ALA A 31 3.32 -3.40 -2.74
N MET A 32 4.35 -3.18 -1.91
CA MET A 32 4.20 -3.15 -0.46
C MET A 32 4.59 -1.79 0.10
N VAL A 33 3.73 -1.26 0.97
CA VAL A 33 3.98 -0.08 1.79
C VAL A 33 4.20 -0.56 3.22
N PHE A 34 5.39 -0.32 3.74
CA PHE A 34 5.80 -0.71 5.09
C PHE A 34 5.43 0.38 6.10
N GLN A 35 5.24 0.01 7.35
CA GLN A 35 4.97 0.90 8.47
C GLN A 35 6.04 2.00 8.63
N GLN A 36 7.31 1.69 8.39
CA GLN A 36 8.45 2.63 8.47
C GLN A 36 8.82 3.22 7.10
N TYR A 37 7.89 3.66 6.29
CA TYR A 37 8.04 4.33 4.97
C TYR A 37 9.07 3.71 4.01
N SER A 38 10.21 3.21 4.49
CA SER A 38 11.32 2.59 3.74
C SER A 38 11.80 3.43 2.54
N LEU A 39 11.84 4.75 2.70
CA LEU A 39 12.36 5.66 1.67
C LEU A 39 13.89 5.60 1.61
N TYR A 40 14.43 5.88 0.43
CA TYR A 40 15.87 6.09 0.23
C TYR A 40 16.23 7.51 0.66
N PRO A 41 16.92 7.69 1.81
CA PRO A 41 17.07 9.01 2.42
C PRO A 41 17.94 9.97 1.63
N HIS A 42 18.89 9.44 0.85
CA HIS A 42 19.82 10.20 0.00
C HIS A 42 19.20 10.60 -1.35
N MET A 43 18.07 10.01 -1.73
CA MET A 43 17.36 10.29 -2.98
C MET A 43 16.33 11.40 -2.77
N SER A 44 16.09 12.17 -3.85
CA SER A 44 14.97 13.09 -3.93
C SER A 44 13.62 12.35 -3.97
N VAL A 45 12.51 13.06 -3.75
CA VAL A 45 11.16 12.51 -3.92
C VAL A 45 10.98 11.96 -5.34
N LYS A 46 11.41 12.71 -6.35
CA LYS A 46 11.37 12.26 -7.75
C LYS A 46 12.12 10.94 -7.95
N GLU A 47 13.32 10.82 -7.41
CA GLU A 47 14.14 9.61 -7.53
C GLU A 47 13.53 8.43 -6.76
N ASN A 48 12.98 8.68 -5.57
CA ASN A 48 12.24 7.66 -4.82
C ASN A 48 11.05 7.11 -5.62
N LEU A 49 10.27 7.98 -6.27
CA LEU A 49 9.15 7.58 -7.12
C LEU A 49 9.62 6.87 -8.41
N ALA A 50 10.74 7.31 -9.01
CA ALA A 50 11.29 6.70 -10.21
C ALA A 50 11.89 5.31 -9.97
N PHE A 51 12.41 5.06 -8.77
CA PHE A 51 13.21 3.87 -8.46
C PHE A 51 12.53 2.55 -8.86
N PRO A 52 11.26 2.28 -8.48
CA PRO A 52 10.62 1.02 -8.84
C PRO A 52 10.36 0.88 -10.36
N LEU A 53 10.36 1.97 -11.13
CA LEU A 53 10.15 1.96 -12.57
C LEU A 53 11.46 1.73 -13.36
N LYS A 54 12.62 1.95 -12.72
CA LYS A 54 13.95 1.71 -13.32
C LYS A 54 14.45 0.27 -13.16
N SER A 55 13.61 -0.62 -12.63
CA SER A 55 13.94 -2.05 -12.55
C SER A 55 14.05 -2.67 -13.94
N ARG A 56 14.98 -3.60 -14.13
CA ARG A 56 15.14 -4.37 -15.38
C ARG A 56 13.89 -5.17 -15.79
N MET A 57 12.99 -5.40 -14.86
CA MET A 57 11.72 -6.12 -15.11
C MET A 57 10.61 -5.20 -15.65
N VAL A 58 10.83 -3.89 -15.69
CA VAL A 58 9.84 -2.90 -16.14
C VAL A 58 10.39 -2.20 -17.37
N SER A 59 9.76 -2.45 -18.51
CA SER A 59 10.13 -1.80 -19.78
C SER A 59 9.30 -0.53 -19.97
N VAL A 60 9.80 0.60 -19.48
CA VAL A 60 9.18 1.93 -19.65
C VAL A 60 10.22 2.94 -20.09
N THR A 61 9.80 3.87 -20.93
CA THR A 61 10.66 4.98 -21.39
C THR A 61 10.78 6.05 -20.29
N GLU A 62 11.84 6.88 -20.40
CA GLU A 62 12.03 8.00 -19.48
C GLU A 62 10.85 9.00 -19.52
N SER A 63 10.22 9.16 -20.68
CA SER A 63 9.02 9.99 -20.84
C SER A 63 7.84 9.43 -20.04
N GLU A 64 7.57 8.13 -20.12
CA GLU A 64 6.52 7.45 -19.36
C GLU A 64 6.79 7.49 -17.86
N ILE A 65 8.05 7.33 -17.43
CA ILE A 65 8.45 7.48 -16.03
C ILE A 65 8.08 8.87 -15.53
N ASN A 66 8.45 9.93 -16.26
CA ASN A 66 8.16 11.30 -15.87
C ASN A 66 6.64 11.57 -15.83
N GLN A 67 5.87 11.06 -16.78
CA GLN A 67 4.39 11.18 -16.78
C GLN A 67 3.76 10.51 -15.56
N LYS A 68 4.19 9.28 -15.23
CA LYS A 68 3.69 8.54 -14.06
C LYS A 68 4.03 9.28 -12.76
N ILE A 69 5.24 9.80 -12.64
CA ILE A 69 5.66 10.58 -11.47
C ILE A 69 4.84 11.86 -11.34
N ASP A 70 4.63 12.60 -12.43
CA ASP A 70 3.83 13.83 -12.43
C ASP A 70 2.40 13.54 -11.96
N ALA A 71 1.73 12.56 -12.58
CA ALA A 71 0.37 12.15 -12.23
C ALA A 71 0.26 11.72 -10.76
N THR A 72 1.14 10.80 -10.31
CA THR A 72 1.13 10.28 -8.93
C THR A 72 1.43 11.36 -7.90
N SER A 73 2.41 12.23 -8.17
CA SER A 73 2.78 13.30 -7.24
C SER A 73 1.70 14.37 -7.09
N ARG A 74 0.94 14.65 -8.13
CA ARG A 74 -0.24 15.54 -8.08
C ARG A 74 -1.38 14.89 -7.29
N THR A 75 -1.69 13.62 -7.58
CA THR A 75 -2.72 12.86 -6.85
C THR A 75 -2.44 12.85 -5.35
N LEU A 76 -1.18 12.67 -4.95
CA LEU A 76 -0.74 12.64 -3.55
C LEU A 76 -0.40 14.02 -2.98
N ARG A 77 -0.60 15.11 -3.73
CA ARG A 77 -0.31 16.49 -3.31
C ARG A 77 1.12 16.74 -2.84
N ILE A 78 2.09 16.03 -3.43
CA ILE A 78 3.54 16.15 -3.14
C ILE A 78 4.34 16.66 -4.34
N HIS A 79 3.67 17.13 -5.40
CA HIS A 79 4.34 17.58 -6.62
C HIS A 79 5.36 18.69 -6.37
N HIS A 80 5.04 19.63 -5.47
CA HIS A 80 5.92 20.73 -5.07
C HIS A 80 7.17 20.27 -4.28
N LYS A 81 7.24 19.00 -3.88
CA LYS A 81 8.36 18.41 -3.14
C LYS A 81 9.26 17.51 -3.98
N LEU A 82 9.03 17.41 -5.30
CA LEU A 82 9.75 16.46 -6.16
C LEU A 82 11.28 16.61 -6.12
N SER A 83 11.80 17.81 -5.91
CA SER A 83 13.24 18.10 -5.78
C SER A 83 13.80 17.92 -4.37
N ASN A 84 12.96 17.88 -3.33
CA ASN A 84 13.40 17.71 -1.96
C ASN A 84 13.94 16.30 -1.71
N LYS A 85 14.94 16.19 -0.82
CA LYS A 85 15.38 14.87 -0.31
C LYS A 85 14.36 14.29 0.67
N ALA A 86 14.34 12.96 0.80
CA ALA A 86 13.44 12.28 1.73
C ALA A 86 13.65 12.74 3.19
N THR A 87 14.87 13.12 3.57
CA THR A 87 15.22 13.64 4.90
C THR A 87 14.66 15.03 5.22
N GLU A 88 14.16 15.75 4.23
CA GLU A 88 13.61 17.09 4.38
C GLU A 88 12.07 17.10 4.50
N LEU A 89 11.47 15.91 4.52
CA LEU A 89 10.03 15.74 4.52
C LEU A 89 9.48 15.55 5.94
N SER A 90 8.28 16.05 6.17
CA SER A 90 7.48 15.70 7.33
C SER A 90 7.03 14.22 7.26
N GLY A 91 6.60 13.64 8.40
CA GLY A 91 6.11 12.26 8.45
C GLY A 91 4.99 11.97 7.44
N GLY A 92 4.03 12.87 7.31
CA GLY A 92 2.95 12.74 6.34
C GLY A 92 3.41 12.86 4.88
N GLU A 93 4.39 13.70 4.59
CA GLU A 93 4.98 13.78 3.24
C GLU A 93 5.78 12.50 2.93
N MET A 94 6.55 11.97 3.90
CA MET A 94 7.24 10.68 3.73
C MET A 94 6.25 9.55 3.46
N GLN A 95 5.12 9.51 4.18
CA GLN A 95 4.05 8.53 3.96
C GLN A 95 3.49 8.61 2.54
N ARG A 96 3.18 9.83 2.06
CA ARG A 96 2.69 10.04 0.69
C ARG A 96 3.69 9.58 -0.35
N VAL A 97 4.99 9.82 -0.14
CA VAL A 97 6.04 9.32 -1.04
C VAL A 97 6.11 7.79 -1.03
N ALA A 98 5.99 7.15 0.14
CA ALA A 98 5.99 5.69 0.27
C ALA A 98 4.78 5.07 -0.48
N ILE A 99 3.59 5.64 -0.32
CA ILE A 99 2.39 5.26 -1.07
C ILE A 99 2.62 5.49 -2.57
N GLY A 100 3.18 6.63 -2.96
CA GLY A 100 3.49 6.96 -4.35
C GLY A 100 4.42 5.95 -5.02
N ARG A 101 5.41 5.44 -4.31
CA ARG A 101 6.29 4.37 -4.81
C ARG A 101 5.54 3.07 -5.13
N ALA A 102 4.49 2.76 -4.39
CA ALA A 102 3.62 1.63 -4.70
C ALA A 102 2.76 1.93 -5.94
N LEU A 103 2.16 3.12 -6.00
CA LEU A 103 1.21 3.51 -7.05
C LEU A 103 1.83 3.61 -8.44
N VAL A 104 3.05 4.15 -8.57
CA VAL A 104 3.70 4.32 -9.89
C VAL A 104 3.88 3.02 -10.66
N ARG A 105 3.94 1.87 -9.97
CA ARG A 105 4.11 0.56 -10.59
C ARG A 105 2.83 0.00 -11.21
N ASN A 106 1.65 0.43 -10.73
CA ASN A 106 0.36 -0.15 -11.08
C ASN A 106 0.34 -1.69 -10.93
N PRO A 107 0.60 -2.23 -9.72
CA PRO A 107 0.63 -3.66 -9.47
C PRO A 107 -0.78 -4.26 -9.42
N ASN A 108 -0.87 -5.60 -9.46
CA ASN A 108 -2.14 -6.32 -9.30
C ASN A 108 -2.71 -6.17 -7.88
N ILE A 109 -1.80 -6.13 -6.88
CA ILE A 109 -2.17 -6.00 -5.46
C ILE A 109 -1.29 -4.97 -4.77
N TYR A 110 -1.93 -4.09 -4.01
CA TYR A 110 -1.28 -3.19 -3.06
C TYR A 110 -1.37 -3.79 -1.66
N LEU A 111 -0.23 -4.03 -1.03
CA LEU A 111 -0.14 -4.48 0.35
C LEU A 111 0.24 -3.30 1.23
N MET A 112 -0.57 -2.93 2.19
CA MET A 112 -0.31 -1.83 3.11
C MET A 112 -0.30 -2.35 4.54
N ASP A 113 0.87 -2.28 5.18
CA ASP A 113 1.09 -2.74 6.54
C ASP A 113 1.11 -1.55 7.50
N GLU A 114 0.00 -1.35 8.21
CA GLU A 114 -0.23 -0.23 9.14
C GLU A 114 0.22 1.15 8.59
N PRO A 115 -0.16 1.53 7.37
CA PRO A 115 0.44 2.69 6.70
C PRO A 115 0.14 4.02 7.38
N LEU A 116 -0.86 4.12 8.26
CA LEU A 116 -1.24 5.37 8.92
C LEU A 116 -0.95 5.37 10.44
N SER A 117 -0.42 4.29 11.00
CA SER A 117 -0.27 4.11 12.45
C SER A 117 0.66 5.14 13.12
N SER A 118 1.70 5.59 12.42
CA SER A 118 2.70 6.53 12.92
C SER A 118 2.33 8.02 12.80
N LEU A 119 1.10 8.32 12.31
CA LEU A 119 0.65 9.68 12.06
C LEU A 119 -0.25 10.22 13.20
N ASP A 120 -0.23 11.54 13.37
CA ASP A 120 -1.20 12.20 14.25
C ASP A 120 -2.64 12.05 13.74
N ALA A 121 -3.63 12.23 14.63
CA ALA A 121 -5.04 11.97 14.34
C ALA A 121 -5.59 12.80 13.18
N LYS A 122 -5.16 14.07 13.04
CA LYS A 122 -5.63 14.97 11.97
C LYS A 122 -5.12 14.48 10.62
N LEU A 123 -3.81 14.26 10.52
CA LEU A 123 -3.16 13.82 9.29
C LEU A 123 -3.62 12.42 8.88
N ARG A 124 -3.83 11.51 9.84
CA ARG A 124 -4.42 10.18 9.61
C ARG A 124 -5.79 10.29 8.97
N SER A 125 -6.67 11.16 9.51
CA SER A 125 -8.01 11.36 8.94
C SER A 125 -7.97 11.90 7.51
N GLU A 126 -7.10 12.86 7.23
CA GLU A 126 -6.92 13.41 5.88
C GLU A 126 -6.42 12.35 4.89
N LEU A 127 -5.40 11.57 5.28
CA LEU A 127 -4.84 10.52 4.42
C LEU A 127 -5.78 9.34 4.24
N ARG A 128 -6.63 9.00 5.23
CA ARG A 128 -7.67 7.97 5.09
C ARG A 128 -8.62 8.30 3.95
N VAL A 129 -9.14 9.53 3.92
CA VAL A 129 -10.04 10.00 2.85
C VAL A 129 -9.34 9.95 1.50
N GLU A 130 -8.07 10.36 1.44
CA GLU A 130 -7.28 10.35 0.22
C GLU A 130 -7.01 8.92 -0.29
N LEU A 131 -6.63 8.00 0.60
CA LEU A 131 -6.41 6.58 0.24
C LEU A 131 -7.70 5.91 -0.25
N THR A 132 -8.85 6.19 0.39
CA THR A 132 -10.14 5.68 -0.07
C THR A 132 -10.47 6.17 -1.49
N ARG A 133 -10.17 7.43 -1.79
CA ARG A 133 -10.33 7.98 -3.14
C ARG A 133 -9.39 7.30 -4.14
N ILE A 134 -8.11 7.20 -3.78
CA ILE A 134 -7.08 6.57 -4.61
C ILE A 134 -7.45 5.12 -4.93
N GLN A 135 -7.91 4.36 -3.94
CA GLN A 135 -8.33 2.96 -4.13
C GLN A 135 -9.47 2.85 -5.14
N ARG A 136 -10.44 3.75 -5.10
CA ARG A 136 -11.54 3.78 -6.08
C ARG A 136 -11.06 4.13 -7.49
N ASP A 137 -10.15 5.10 -7.60
CA ASP A 137 -9.64 5.59 -8.89
C ASP A 137 -8.73 4.56 -9.58
N ILE A 138 -7.99 3.77 -8.80
CA ILE A 138 -7.03 2.79 -9.34
C ILE A 138 -7.72 1.49 -9.77
N GLY A 139 -8.84 1.10 -9.14
CA GLY A 139 -9.56 -0.14 -9.44
C GLY A 139 -8.80 -1.43 -9.12
N GLY A 140 -7.66 -1.35 -8.42
CA GLY A 140 -6.84 -2.49 -8.01
C GLY A 140 -7.27 -3.11 -6.68
N THR A 141 -6.77 -4.30 -6.38
CA THR A 141 -6.97 -4.93 -5.07
C THR A 141 -6.03 -4.31 -4.04
N LEU A 142 -6.60 -3.80 -2.95
CA LEU A 142 -5.87 -3.27 -1.81
C LEU A 142 -6.06 -4.19 -0.59
N LEU A 143 -4.99 -4.79 -0.10
CA LEU A 143 -4.96 -5.45 1.20
C LEU A 143 -4.35 -4.51 2.23
N TYR A 144 -5.17 -4.09 3.18
CA TYR A 144 -4.82 -3.11 4.20
C TYR A 144 -4.81 -3.76 5.58
N VAL A 145 -3.66 -3.78 6.24
CA VAL A 145 -3.50 -4.25 7.62
C VAL A 145 -3.56 -3.06 8.56
N THR A 146 -4.42 -3.12 9.56
CA THR A 146 -4.55 -2.08 10.58
C THR A 146 -5.07 -2.65 11.89
N HIS A 147 -4.72 -2.03 12.98
CA HIS A 147 -5.33 -2.23 14.30
C HIS A 147 -6.38 -1.14 14.61
N ASP A 148 -6.56 -0.14 13.75
CA ASP A 148 -7.56 0.92 13.89
C ASP A 148 -8.87 0.47 13.28
N GLN A 149 -9.89 0.28 14.12
CA GLN A 149 -11.23 -0.13 13.68
C GLN A 149 -11.87 0.88 12.74
N ILE A 150 -11.61 2.19 12.93
CA ILE A 150 -12.15 3.24 12.07
C ILE A 150 -11.58 3.12 10.66
N ASP A 151 -10.30 2.82 10.51
CA ASP A 151 -9.68 2.57 9.20
C ASP A 151 -10.36 1.41 8.50
N ALA A 152 -10.47 0.26 9.19
CA ALA A 152 -11.09 -0.94 8.63
C ALA A 152 -12.55 -0.68 8.22
N MET A 153 -13.36 -0.10 9.11
CA MET A 153 -14.80 0.13 8.88
C MET A 153 -15.09 1.15 7.78
N THR A 154 -14.19 2.13 7.57
CA THR A 154 -14.42 3.22 6.59
C THR A 154 -13.83 2.97 5.22
N MET A 155 -12.78 2.16 5.12
CA MET A 155 -12.04 1.96 3.86
C MET A 155 -12.34 0.61 3.20
N ALA A 156 -12.63 -0.43 3.99
CA ALA A 156 -12.72 -1.78 3.46
C ALA A 156 -14.05 -2.07 2.78
N THR A 157 -14.01 -2.89 1.73
CA THR A 157 -15.19 -3.59 1.19
C THR A 157 -15.46 -4.87 1.94
N HIS A 158 -14.42 -5.54 2.43
CA HIS A 158 -14.48 -6.72 3.28
C HIS A 158 -13.41 -6.61 4.38
N ILE A 159 -13.74 -7.13 5.55
CA ILE A 159 -12.86 -7.15 6.72
C ILE A 159 -12.60 -8.60 7.11
N GLY A 160 -11.32 -8.92 7.33
CA GLY A 160 -10.89 -10.16 7.97
C GLY A 160 -10.41 -9.86 9.39
N VAL A 161 -11.04 -10.43 10.39
CA VAL A 161 -10.64 -10.31 11.80
C VAL A 161 -9.69 -11.45 12.14
N LEU A 162 -8.46 -11.11 12.53
CA LEU A 162 -7.42 -12.06 12.91
C LEU A 162 -7.20 -12.05 14.42
N GLU A 163 -7.27 -13.23 15.04
CA GLU A 163 -6.90 -13.41 16.45
C GLU A 163 -5.89 -14.56 16.57
N LYS A 164 -4.74 -14.29 17.19
CA LYS A 164 -3.66 -15.28 17.41
C LYS A 164 -3.29 -16.06 16.15
N GLY A 165 -3.23 -15.36 14.99
CA GLY A 165 -2.89 -15.93 13.69
C GLY A 165 -4.01 -16.72 13.00
N LYS A 166 -5.23 -16.74 13.56
CA LYS A 166 -6.39 -17.39 12.95
C LYS A 166 -7.39 -16.35 12.45
N LEU A 167 -7.92 -16.57 11.25
CA LEU A 167 -9.03 -15.79 10.72
C LEU A 167 -10.32 -16.25 11.42
N ILE A 168 -10.86 -15.41 12.32
CA ILE A 168 -12.04 -15.73 13.12
C ILE A 168 -13.34 -15.24 12.49
N GLN A 169 -13.27 -14.18 11.67
CA GLN A 169 -14.41 -13.66 10.94
C GLN A 169 -13.97 -13.03 9.62
N PHE A 170 -14.81 -13.16 8.60
CA PHE A 170 -14.65 -12.47 7.31
C PHE A 170 -16.02 -12.05 6.81
N GLY A 171 -16.19 -10.79 6.43
CA GLY A 171 -17.45 -10.24 5.94
C GLY A 171 -17.36 -8.79 5.54
N THR A 172 -18.49 -8.19 5.19
CA THR A 172 -18.56 -6.73 4.98
C THR A 172 -18.37 -6.00 6.32
N PRO A 173 -18.00 -4.71 6.30
CA PRO A 173 -17.96 -3.92 7.54
C PRO A 173 -19.22 -4.02 8.37
N ARG A 174 -20.40 -4.02 7.72
CA ARG A 174 -21.68 -4.15 8.38
C ARG A 174 -21.86 -5.52 9.05
N ASP A 175 -21.51 -6.61 8.36
CA ASP A 175 -21.64 -7.96 8.91
C ASP A 175 -20.74 -8.13 10.16
N VAL A 176 -19.51 -7.61 10.09
CA VAL A 176 -18.57 -7.69 11.21
C VAL A 176 -19.04 -6.85 12.40
N TYR A 177 -19.67 -5.69 12.16
CA TYR A 177 -20.19 -4.81 13.22
C TYR A 177 -21.48 -5.33 13.84
N ASP A 178 -22.46 -5.72 13.00
CA ASP A 178 -23.82 -6.11 13.47
C ASP A 178 -23.85 -7.53 14.05
N GLN A 179 -22.95 -8.43 13.61
CA GLN A 179 -22.90 -9.85 13.98
C GLN A 179 -21.49 -10.31 14.30
N PRO A 180 -20.86 -9.80 15.36
CA PRO A 180 -19.49 -10.20 15.70
C PRO A 180 -19.43 -11.68 16.12
N SER A 181 -18.47 -12.43 15.56
CA SER A 181 -18.25 -13.85 15.88
C SER A 181 -17.63 -14.06 17.26
N SER A 182 -17.01 -13.02 17.84
CA SER A 182 -16.41 -13.02 19.16
C SER A 182 -16.51 -11.62 19.76
N VAL A 183 -16.78 -11.55 21.06
CA VAL A 183 -16.73 -10.31 21.84
C VAL A 183 -15.37 -10.28 22.54
N SER A 184 -14.40 -9.65 21.93
CA SER A 184 -13.07 -9.42 22.52
C SER A 184 -12.82 -7.94 22.67
#